data_4d609104d17e2be250ee2ed96bd71d51
#
_entry.id   4d609104d17e2be250ee2ed96bd71d51
#
_cell.length_a   1.000
_cell.length_b   1.000
_cell.length_c   1.000
_cell.angle_alpha   90.00
_cell.angle_beta   90.00
_cell.angle_gamma   90.00
#
_symmetry.space_group_name_H-M   'P 1'
#
loop_
_entity.id
_entity.type
_entity.pdbx_description
1 polymer ?
#
loop_
_entity_poly.entity_id
_entity_poly.type
_entity_poly.pdbx_seq_one_letter_code
_entity_poly.pdbx_strand_id
1 'polypeptide(L)'
;MNSPGGPVRVEEADGITTVVLDQPDTRNALSWDLVRALSEAVDAAAARGARALILRNIPPVFCAGGSVDELLAPKVGLEEIYRAFHALDEAPMPTVAAVDGAAIGAGITLLLCCDLAVCTPVSRFDLRFLDVGIHPGGGAIWRLERRVGRQCTAALALFGEVLGGEEAERRGLVWRCVGADDLAAEAERLARRAASRDPELVTRTKRTMATTAAVDQPATAMQLELAAQRWSMERPEFQASLGELRDRLGRPRGAGG
;
A
#
# COMPACT_ATOMS: atom_id res chain seq x y z
N MET A 1 2.55 -22.56 1.73
CA MET A 1 3.24 -23.17 2.87
C MET A 1 4.52 -22.40 3.11
N ASN A 2 4.63 -21.68 4.24
CA ASN A 2 5.84 -20.93 4.58
C ASN A 2 6.95 -21.88 4.95
N SER A 3 8.11 -21.79 4.28
CA SER A 3 9.34 -22.36 4.81
C SER A 3 9.70 -21.61 6.09
N PRO A 4 9.98 -22.28 7.22
CA PRO A 4 10.51 -21.61 8.41
C PRO A 4 11.84 -20.95 8.04
N GLY A 5 11.93 -19.60 8.13
CA GLY A 5 13.14 -18.83 7.83
C GLY A 5 13.19 -18.14 6.47
N GLY A 6 12.09 -18.04 5.73
CA GLY A 6 12.02 -17.23 4.50
C GLY A 6 12.00 -15.72 4.78
N PRO A 7 12.32 -14.87 3.77
CA PRO A 7 12.41 -13.41 3.93
C PRO A 7 11.07 -12.72 4.21
N VAL A 8 9.95 -13.41 3.99
CA VAL A 8 8.60 -12.97 4.35
C VAL A 8 7.85 -14.09 5.05
N ARG A 9 6.99 -13.72 6.00
CA ARG A 9 5.95 -14.61 6.53
C ARG A 9 4.58 -14.19 6.00
N VAL A 10 3.72 -15.17 5.75
CA VAL A 10 2.35 -14.92 5.27
C VAL A 10 1.38 -15.50 6.30
N GLU A 11 0.46 -14.67 6.74
CA GLU A 11 -0.62 -15.00 7.68
C GLU A 11 -1.95 -14.75 6.98
N GLU A 12 -2.93 -15.63 7.16
CA GLU A 12 -4.24 -15.52 6.51
C GLU A 12 -5.35 -15.65 7.55
N ALA A 13 -6.22 -14.68 7.59
CA ALA A 13 -7.40 -14.68 8.45
C ALA A 13 -8.53 -13.86 7.82
N ASP A 14 -9.76 -14.36 7.86
CA ASP A 14 -10.98 -13.64 7.47
C ASP A 14 -10.94 -13.02 6.05
N GLY A 15 -10.24 -13.70 5.11
CA GLY A 15 -10.04 -13.20 3.74
C GLY A 15 -9.01 -12.07 3.63
N ILE A 16 -8.26 -11.80 4.68
CA ILE A 16 -7.14 -10.85 4.71
C ILE A 16 -5.83 -11.63 4.70
N THR A 17 -4.94 -11.27 3.79
CA THR A 17 -3.56 -11.77 3.79
C THR A 17 -2.65 -10.73 4.40
N THR A 18 -1.89 -11.10 5.43
CA THR A 18 -0.83 -10.28 6.00
C THR A 18 0.52 -10.81 5.57
N VAL A 19 1.29 -9.98 4.88
CA VAL A 19 2.67 -10.25 4.49
C VAL A 19 3.59 -9.50 5.44
N VAL A 20 4.46 -10.22 6.13
CA VAL A 20 5.38 -9.68 7.13
C VAL A 20 6.80 -9.74 6.59
N LEU A 21 7.45 -8.59 6.47
CA LEU A 21 8.88 -8.50 6.18
C LEU A 21 9.64 -8.97 7.44
N ASP A 22 10.39 -10.05 7.32
CA ASP A 22 10.98 -10.77 8.47
C ASP A 22 12.47 -11.08 8.27
N GLN A 23 13.22 -10.04 7.93
CA GLN A 23 14.69 -10.07 7.83
C GLN A 23 15.32 -8.97 8.68
N PRO A 24 15.23 -9.05 10.03
CA PRO A 24 15.75 -8.00 10.90
C PRO A 24 17.27 -7.81 10.76
N ASP A 25 18.02 -8.87 10.51
CA ASP A 25 19.49 -8.83 10.37
C ASP A 25 19.95 -7.98 9.18
N THR A 26 19.19 -8.00 8.07
CA THR A 26 19.42 -7.17 6.89
C THR A 26 18.55 -5.91 6.89
N ARG A 27 17.80 -5.67 7.98
CA ARG A 27 16.87 -4.52 8.10
C ARG A 27 15.83 -4.48 6.97
N ASN A 28 15.37 -5.65 6.53
CA ASN A 28 14.43 -5.80 5.41
C ASN A 28 14.92 -5.08 4.13
N ALA A 29 16.24 -5.05 3.87
CA ALA A 29 16.78 -4.51 2.64
C ALA A 29 16.26 -5.31 1.44
N LEU A 30 15.87 -4.61 0.37
CA LEU A 30 15.36 -5.21 -0.86
C LEU A 30 16.49 -5.96 -1.59
N SER A 31 16.71 -7.20 -1.16
CA SER A 31 17.48 -8.20 -1.87
C SER A 31 16.60 -8.89 -2.92
N TRP A 32 17.21 -9.53 -3.88
CA TRP A 32 16.50 -10.34 -4.86
C TRP A 32 15.57 -11.36 -4.21
N ASP A 33 16.05 -12.04 -3.16
CA ASP A 33 15.25 -13.05 -2.45
C ASP A 33 14.03 -12.43 -1.75
N LEU A 34 14.18 -11.26 -1.12
CA LEU A 34 13.06 -10.55 -0.51
C LEU A 34 12.06 -10.08 -1.57
N VAL A 35 12.53 -9.47 -2.65
CA VAL A 35 11.69 -8.99 -3.76
C VAL A 35 10.87 -10.13 -4.35
N ARG A 36 11.54 -11.27 -4.64
CA ARG A 36 10.90 -12.45 -5.19
C ARG A 36 9.83 -13.00 -4.23
N ALA A 37 10.20 -13.22 -2.97
CA ALA A 37 9.28 -13.77 -1.98
C ALA A 37 8.07 -12.85 -1.72
N LEU A 38 8.28 -11.53 -1.70
CA LEU A 38 7.20 -10.56 -1.55
C LEU A 38 6.26 -10.59 -2.78
N SER A 39 6.82 -10.57 -3.99
CA SER A 39 6.03 -10.64 -5.22
C SER A 39 5.19 -11.92 -5.27
N GLU A 40 5.82 -13.07 -5.02
CA GLU A 40 5.14 -14.37 -4.97
C GLU A 40 4.04 -14.42 -3.91
N ALA A 41 4.25 -13.79 -2.74
CA ALA A 41 3.26 -13.72 -1.68
C ALA A 41 2.03 -12.88 -2.09
N VAL A 42 2.25 -11.74 -2.74
CA VAL A 42 1.17 -10.87 -3.24
C VAL A 42 0.38 -11.56 -4.35
N ASP A 43 1.08 -12.15 -5.33
CA ASP A 43 0.46 -12.88 -6.45
C ASP A 43 -0.35 -14.08 -5.94
N ALA A 44 0.19 -14.83 -4.98
CA ALA A 44 -0.49 -15.94 -4.37
C ALA A 44 -1.73 -15.51 -3.56
N ALA A 45 -1.68 -14.36 -2.86
CA ALA A 45 -2.83 -13.80 -2.17
C ALA A 45 -3.94 -13.43 -3.17
N ALA A 46 -3.58 -12.78 -4.29
CA ALA A 46 -4.51 -12.46 -5.36
C ALA A 46 -5.15 -13.72 -5.96
N ALA A 47 -4.34 -14.74 -6.28
CA ALA A 47 -4.80 -16.00 -6.85
C ALA A 47 -5.75 -16.77 -5.91
N ARG A 48 -5.58 -16.65 -4.58
CA ARG A 48 -6.47 -17.25 -3.58
C ARG A 48 -7.72 -16.40 -3.29
N GLY A 49 -7.87 -15.25 -3.93
CA GLY A 49 -9.03 -14.38 -3.75
C GLY A 49 -9.00 -13.60 -2.44
N ALA A 50 -7.82 -13.22 -1.96
CA ALA A 50 -7.70 -12.34 -0.80
C ALA A 50 -8.50 -11.04 -1.03
N ARG A 51 -9.21 -10.59 -0.02
CA ARG A 51 -10.09 -9.42 -0.08
C ARG A 51 -9.42 -8.13 0.36
N ALA A 52 -8.31 -8.25 1.08
CA ALA A 52 -7.40 -7.18 1.43
C ALA A 52 -6.01 -7.76 1.73
N LEU A 53 -4.97 -6.92 1.62
CA LEU A 53 -3.61 -7.27 1.96
C LEU A 53 -3.04 -6.24 2.93
N ILE A 54 -2.35 -6.71 3.97
CA ILE A 54 -1.56 -5.90 4.87
C ILE A 54 -0.08 -6.25 4.65
N LEU A 55 0.74 -5.25 4.36
CA LEU A 55 2.19 -5.36 4.35
C LEU A 55 2.73 -4.74 5.65
N ARG A 56 3.38 -5.53 6.48
CA ARG A 56 3.99 -5.05 7.73
C ARG A 56 5.41 -5.58 7.91
N ASN A 57 6.09 -5.12 8.91
CA ASN A 57 7.45 -5.57 9.24
C ASN A 57 7.57 -6.05 10.67
N ILE A 58 8.66 -6.77 10.94
CA ILE A 58 9.19 -6.92 12.29
C ILE A 58 10.05 -5.68 12.58
N PRO A 59 9.78 -4.93 13.69
CA PRO A 59 10.58 -3.76 14.04
C PRO A 59 12.08 -4.09 14.25
N PRO A 60 13.00 -3.10 14.19
CA PRO A 60 12.76 -1.66 14.19
C PRO A 60 12.81 -1.00 12.79
N VAL A 61 12.93 -1.74 11.70
CA VAL A 61 13.08 -1.17 10.35
C VAL A 61 12.04 -1.78 9.42
N PHE A 62 11.21 -0.92 8.84
CA PHE A 62 10.26 -1.36 7.82
C PHE A 62 10.99 -1.90 6.59
N CYS A 63 11.85 -1.06 6.00
CA CYS A 63 12.71 -1.47 4.90
C CYS A 63 13.86 -0.47 4.73
N ALA A 64 15.09 -0.97 4.73
CA ALA A 64 16.31 -0.13 4.63
C ALA A 64 16.62 0.32 3.19
N GLY A 65 15.77 0.02 2.20
CA GLY A 65 16.02 0.31 0.79
C GLY A 65 16.67 -0.84 0.06
N GLY A 66 17.38 -0.58 -1.04
CA GLY A 66 18.09 -1.61 -1.80
C GLY A 66 19.21 -2.27 -1.00
N SER A 67 19.43 -3.57 -1.22
CA SER A 67 20.57 -4.29 -0.66
C SER A 67 21.87 -3.70 -1.19
N VAL A 68 22.74 -3.20 -0.31
CA VAL A 68 24.03 -2.59 -0.69
C VAL A 68 24.91 -3.61 -1.43
N ASP A 69 24.96 -4.85 -0.96
CA ASP A 69 25.79 -5.90 -1.57
C ASP A 69 25.31 -6.21 -2.99
N GLU A 70 24.00 -6.21 -3.22
CA GLU A 70 23.44 -6.47 -4.55
C GLU A 70 23.55 -5.25 -5.50
N LEU A 71 23.53 -4.04 -4.95
CA LEU A 71 23.80 -2.83 -5.73
C LEU A 71 25.26 -2.74 -6.18
N LEU A 72 26.21 -3.21 -5.35
CA LEU A 72 27.63 -3.25 -5.67
C LEU A 72 27.99 -4.40 -6.65
N ALA A 73 27.29 -5.53 -6.54
CA ALA A 73 27.53 -6.71 -7.37
C ALA A 73 26.18 -7.30 -7.86
N PRO A 74 25.49 -6.61 -8.79
CA PRO A 74 24.14 -7.00 -9.21
C PRO A 74 24.19 -8.32 -9.98
N LYS A 75 23.37 -9.28 -9.54
CA LYS A 75 23.14 -10.56 -10.25
C LYS A 75 21.98 -10.49 -11.24
N VAL A 76 21.11 -9.51 -11.06
CA VAL A 76 19.93 -9.26 -11.91
C VAL A 76 19.84 -7.77 -12.21
N GLY A 77 19.08 -7.39 -13.24
CA GLY A 77 18.82 -6.00 -13.58
C GLY A 77 17.95 -5.28 -12.53
N LEU A 78 17.98 -3.96 -12.51
CA LEU A 78 17.13 -3.15 -11.59
C LEU A 78 15.65 -3.38 -11.82
N GLU A 79 15.23 -3.74 -13.03
CA GLU A 79 13.86 -4.06 -13.42
C GLU A 79 13.31 -5.21 -12.57
N GLU A 80 14.16 -6.18 -12.23
CA GLU A 80 13.75 -7.31 -11.39
C GLU A 80 13.47 -6.90 -9.95
N ILE A 81 14.21 -5.90 -9.45
CA ILE A 81 13.94 -5.32 -8.11
C ILE A 81 12.58 -4.62 -8.08
N TYR A 82 12.10 -4.11 -9.22
CA TYR A 82 10.80 -3.43 -9.29
C TYR A 82 9.60 -4.39 -9.29
N ARG A 83 9.80 -5.71 -9.39
CA ARG A 83 8.71 -6.69 -9.36
C ARG A 83 7.86 -6.58 -8.11
N ALA A 84 8.47 -6.34 -6.93
CA ALA A 84 7.72 -6.16 -5.69
C ALA A 84 6.83 -4.90 -5.73
N PHE A 85 7.29 -3.83 -6.39
CA PHE A 85 6.52 -2.61 -6.58
C PHE A 85 5.34 -2.86 -7.52
N HIS A 86 5.56 -3.53 -8.64
CA HIS A 86 4.51 -3.89 -9.59
C HIS A 86 3.48 -4.82 -8.96
N ALA A 87 3.90 -5.86 -8.23
CA ALA A 87 2.98 -6.78 -7.58
C ALA A 87 2.01 -6.06 -6.61
N LEU A 88 2.52 -5.13 -5.78
CA LEU A 88 1.69 -4.34 -4.87
C LEU A 88 0.76 -3.37 -5.60
N ASP A 89 1.28 -2.69 -6.62
CA ASP A 89 0.53 -1.69 -7.42
C ASP A 89 -0.64 -2.33 -8.17
N GLU A 90 -0.39 -3.50 -8.77
CA GLU A 90 -1.33 -4.23 -9.61
C GLU A 90 -2.23 -5.17 -8.80
N ALA A 91 -1.98 -5.30 -7.49
CA ALA A 91 -2.79 -6.14 -6.62
C ALA A 91 -4.29 -5.78 -6.75
N PRO A 92 -5.16 -6.76 -7.06
CA PRO A 92 -6.57 -6.47 -7.32
C PRO A 92 -7.35 -6.09 -6.06
N MET A 93 -6.86 -6.50 -4.90
CA MET A 93 -7.42 -6.16 -3.59
C MET A 93 -6.80 -4.90 -3.00
N PRO A 94 -7.47 -4.22 -2.06
CA PRO A 94 -6.92 -3.12 -1.31
C PRO A 94 -5.69 -3.53 -0.49
N THR A 95 -4.68 -2.66 -0.46
CA THR A 95 -3.41 -2.90 0.21
C THR A 95 -3.14 -1.82 1.26
N VAL A 96 -2.69 -2.23 2.45
CA VAL A 96 -2.33 -1.35 3.57
C VAL A 96 -0.91 -1.64 4.01
N ALA A 97 -0.03 -0.64 3.96
CA ALA A 97 1.30 -0.73 4.59
C ALA A 97 1.19 -0.30 6.07
N ALA A 98 1.61 -1.16 6.99
CA ALA A 98 1.74 -0.85 8.42
C ALA A 98 3.24 -0.72 8.74
N VAL A 99 3.68 0.52 8.90
CA VAL A 99 5.10 0.89 8.99
C VAL A 99 5.49 1.10 10.44
N ASP A 100 6.33 0.21 10.98
CA ASP A 100 6.92 0.39 12.31
C ASP A 100 8.45 0.56 12.20
N GLY A 101 8.90 1.79 12.39
CA GLY A 101 10.31 2.16 12.24
C GLY A 101 10.66 2.78 10.88
N ALA A 102 11.90 2.59 10.45
CA ALA A 102 12.45 3.33 9.32
C ALA A 102 12.04 2.76 7.96
N ALA A 103 11.60 3.62 7.05
CA ALA A 103 11.44 3.35 5.61
C ALA A 103 12.44 4.22 4.84
N ILE A 104 13.45 3.60 4.24
CA ILE A 104 14.60 4.30 3.64
C ILE A 104 14.64 4.06 2.14
N GLY A 105 14.87 5.10 1.35
CA GLY A 105 15.05 4.98 -0.11
C GLY A 105 13.93 4.19 -0.78
N ALA A 106 14.25 3.04 -1.38
CA ALA A 106 13.30 2.14 -2.00
C ALA A 106 12.24 1.57 -1.01
N GLY A 107 12.48 1.61 0.30
CA GLY A 107 11.50 1.29 1.32
C GLY A 107 10.32 2.28 1.35
N ILE A 108 10.58 3.57 1.04
CA ILE A 108 9.49 4.54 0.81
C ILE A 108 8.73 4.19 -0.46
N THR A 109 9.43 3.81 -1.53
CA THR A 109 8.75 3.39 -2.77
C THR A 109 7.82 2.20 -2.51
N LEU A 110 8.26 1.23 -1.70
CA LEU A 110 7.48 0.05 -1.35
C LEU A 110 6.14 0.40 -0.67
N LEU A 111 6.16 1.27 0.34
CA LEU A 111 4.91 1.71 1.00
C LEU A 111 4.03 2.56 0.07
N LEU A 112 4.62 3.32 -0.86
CA LEU A 112 3.87 4.13 -1.83
C LEU A 112 3.15 3.30 -2.89
N CYS A 113 3.53 2.04 -3.07
CA CYS A 113 2.83 1.08 -3.93
C CYS A 113 1.58 0.48 -3.24
N CYS A 114 1.42 0.68 -1.93
CA CYS A 114 0.18 0.34 -1.23
C CYS A 114 -0.86 1.47 -1.36
N ASP A 115 -2.14 1.09 -1.36
CA ASP A 115 -3.24 2.06 -1.46
C ASP A 115 -3.25 3.01 -0.25
N LEU A 116 -3.00 2.48 0.96
CA LEU A 116 -2.85 3.25 2.19
C LEU A 116 -1.58 2.86 2.94
N ALA A 117 -1.08 3.79 3.76
CA ALA A 117 -0.05 3.50 4.75
C ALA A 117 -0.46 4.06 6.10
N VAL A 118 -0.18 3.32 7.16
CA VAL A 118 -0.28 3.74 8.56
C VAL A 118 1.08 3.56 9.21
N CYS A 119 1.43 4.37 10.19
CA CYS A 119 2.75 4.29 10.82
C CYS A 119 2.71 4.54 12.32
N THR A 120 3.84 4.36 12.98
CA THR A 120 4.04 4.73 14.38
C THR A 120 4.75 6.08 14.51
N PRO A 121 4.70 6.76 15.68
CA PRO A 121 5.45 7.98 15.91
C PRO A 121 6.97 7.83 15.75
N VAL A 122 7.51 6.62 16.00
CA VAL A 122 8.94 6.32 15.83
C VAL A 122 9.34 6.07 14.38
N SER A 123 8.36 6.00 13.47
CA SER A 123 8.64 5.82 12.05
C SER A 123 9.39 6.99 11.46
N ARG A 124 10.28 6.68 10.52
CA ARG A 124 11.17 7.64 9.89
C ARG A 124 11.20 7.39 8.38
N PHE A 125 10.89 8.41 7.60
CA PHE A 125 10.83 8.37 6.15
C PHE A 125 11.97 9.20 5.57
N ASP A 126 12.96 8.54 4.97
CA ASP A 126 14.23 9.13 4.52
C ASP A 126 14.49 8.66 3.07
N LEU A 127 14.40 9.57 2.10
CA LEU A 127 14.52 9.18 0.70
C LEU A 127 15.94 8.84 0.25
N ARG A 128 16.94 9.43 0.81
CA ARG A 128 18.39 9.16 0.81
C ARG A 128 19.05 8.71 -0.53
N PHE A 129 18.39 8.70 -1.65
CA PHE A 129 19.01 8.25 -2.90
C PHE A 129 20.22 9.10 -3.30
N LEU A 130 20.11 10.42 -3.16
CA LEU A 130 21.21 11.34 -3.53
C LEU A 130 22.40 11.24 -2.59
N ASP A 131 22.20 10.92 -1.32
CA ASP A 131 23.28 10.75 -0.33
C ASP A 131 24.19 9.57 -0.70
N VAL A 132 23.66 8.56 -1.38
CA VAL A 132 24.42 7.41 -1.87
C VAL A 132 24.77 7.53 -3.36
N GLY A 133 24.53 8.68 -3.98
CA GLY A 133 24.91 8.97 -5.37
C GLY A 133 24.11 8.27 -6.43
N ILE A 134 22.86 7.84 -6.11
CA ILE A 134 21.98 7.18 -7.09
C ILE A 134 20.70 8.01 -7.31
N HIS A 135 20.21 8.00 -8.55
CA HIS A 135 18.91 8.62 -8.87
C HIS A 135 17.75 7.82 -8.27
N PRO A 136 16.72 8.46 -7.70
CA PRO A 136 15.52 7.79 -7.23
C PRO A 136 14.85 6.97 -8.33
N GLY A 137 14.58 5.69 -8.07
CA GLY A 137 14.03 4.74 -9.03
C GLY A 137 12.71 4.12 -8.57
N GLY A 138 12.18 3.16 -9.35
CA GLY A 138 10.95 2.44 -9.01
C GLY A 138 9.68 3.32 -8.98
N GLY A 139 9.72 4.49 -9.62
CA GLY A 139 8.61 5.44 -9.61
C GLY A 139 8.51 6.28 -8.33
N ALA A 140 9.57 6.35 -7.50
CA ALA A 140 9.58 7.07 -6.21
C ALA A 140 9.15 8.53 -6.37
N ILE A 141 9.74 9.29 -7.31
CA ILE A 141 9.42 10.71 -7.52
C ILE A 141 7.98 10.87 -7.98
N TRP A 142 7.56 10.09 -8.97
CA TRP A 142 6.21 10.16 -9.53
C TRP A 142 5.13 9.89 -8.46
N ARG A 143 5.36 8.89 -7.58
CA ARG A 143 4.44 8.54 -6.51
C ARG A 143 4.42 9.56 -5.38
N LEU A 144 5.60 10.06 -5.00
CA LEU A 144 5.71 11.11 -3.97
C LEU A 144 5.00 12.38 -4.40
N GLU A 145 5.24 12.89 -5.64
CA GLU A 145 4.58 14.11 -6.10
C GLU A 145 3.06 13.99 -6.05
N ARG A 146 2.50 12.82 -6.36
CA ARG A 146 1.06 12.57 -6.27
C ARG A 146 0.54 12.40 -4.84
N ARG A 147 1.38 11.92 -3.95
CA ARG A 147 1.01 11.66 -2.54
C ARG A 147 1.15 12.93 -1.67
N VAL A 148 2.26 13.64 -1.78
CA VAL A 148 2.61 14.77 -0.89
C VAL A 148 2.85 16.10 -1.63
N GLY A 149 2.71 16.11 -2.94
CA GLY A 149 2.93 17.27 -3.79
C GLY A 149 4.39 17.60 -4.03
N ARG A 150 4.63 18.46 -5.03
CA ARG A 150 5.97 18.80 -5.53
C ARG A 150 6.90 19.37 -4.46
N GLN A 151 6.42 20.25 -3.59
CA GLN A 151 7.28 20.91 -2.60
C GLN A 151 7.82 19.92 -1.57
N CYS A 152 6.96 19.07 -1.02
CA CYS A 152 7.39 18.04 -0.06
C CYS A 152 8.30 17.00 -0.73
N THR A 153 7.99 16.59 -1.97
CA THR A 153 8.88 15.71 -2.75
C THR A 153 10.26 16.34 -2.95
N ALA A 154 10.34 17.63 -3.28
CA ALA A 154 11.62 18.33 -3.43
C ALA A 154 12.40 18.37 -2.10
N ALA A 155 11.74 18.66 -0.98
CA ALA A 155 12.35 18.65 0.34
C ALA A 155 13.00 17.29 0.67
N LEU A 156 12.28 16.20 0.45
CA LEU A 156 12.78 14.84 0.67
C LEU A 156 13.89 14.46 -0.31
N ALA A 157 13.66 14.73 -1.61
CA ALA A 157 14.54 14.20 -2.66
C ALA A 157 15.79 15.04 -2.89
N LEU A 158 15.70 16.38 -2.80
CA LEU A 158 16.79 17.28 -3.17
C LEU A 158 17.50 17.87 -1.96
N PHE A 159 16.79 18.06 -0.84
CA PHE A 159 17.32 18.71 0.35
C PHE A 159 17.59 17.72 1.48
N GLY A 160 17.26 16.43 1.31
CA GLY A 160 17.55 15.39 2.29
C GLY A 160 16.74 15.52 3.59
N GLU A 161 15.59 16.21 3.52
CA GLU A 161 14.68 16.28 4.65
C GLU A 161 14.14 14.89 5.01
N VAL A 162 13.88 14.67 6.28
CA VAL A 162 13.39 13.41 6.82
C VAL A 162 12.11 13.68 7.59
N LEU A 163 11.04 12.89 7.28
CA LEU A 163 9.79 12.99 8.01
C LEU A 163 9.74 11.96 9.15
N GLY A 164 9.35 12.41 10.33
CA GLY A 164 8.87 11.52 11.39
C GLY A 164 7.42 11.09 11.15
N GLY A 165 6.91 10.11 11.92
CA GLY A 165 5.58 9.55 11.71
C GLY A 165 4.45 10.57 11.71
N GLU A 166 4.40 11.44 12.71
CA GLU A 166 3.38 12.48 12.82
C GLU A 166 3.45 13.53 11.69
N GLU A 167 4.65 13.91 11.27
CA GLU A 167 4.82 14.83 10.15
C GLU A 167 4.42 14.16 8.82
N ALA A 168 4.71 12.87 8.68
CA ALA A 168 4.29 12.09 7.51
C ALA A 168 2.76 12.05 7.38
N GLU A 169 2.02 11.95 8.49
CA GLU A 169 0.55 12.07 8.49
C GLU A 169 0.11 13.48 8.11
N ARG A 170 0.68 14.52 8.73
CA ARG A 170 0.34 15.92 8.41
C ARG A 170 0.59 16.27 6.94
N ARG A 171 1.62 15.69 6.31
CA ARG A 171 1.94 15.88 4.88
C ARG A 171 1.16 14.97 3.95
N GLY A 172 0.40 14.01 4.46
CA GLY A 172 -0.35 13.05 3.67
C GLY A 172 0.50 11.93 3.06
N LEU A 173 1.74 11.74 3.53
CA LEU A 173 2.57 10.60 3.12
C LEU A 173 1.96 9.27 3.60
N VAL A 174 1.46 9.29 4.82
CA VAL A 174 0.70 8.20 5.42
C VAL A 174 -0.71 8.67 5.78
N TRP A 175 -1.64 7.74 5.82
CA TRP A 175 -3.03 8.02 6.18
C TRP A 175 -3.19 8.37 7.66
N ARG A 176 -2.45 7.67 8.55
CA ARG A 176 -2.55 7.85 9.99
C ARG A 176 -1.25 7.45 10.71
N CYS A 177 -0.90 8.19 11.74
CA CYS A 177 0.12 7.85 12.72
C CYS A 177 -0.56 7.46 14.03
N VAL A 178 -0.29 6.26 14.54
CA VAL A 178 -0.91 5.71 15.76
C VAL A 178 0.16 5.13 16.68
N GLY A 179 -0.17 4.93 17.96
CA GLY A 179 0.74 4.26 18.90
C GLY A 179 1.18 2.88 18.40
N ALA A 180 2.36 2.43 18.83
CA ALA A 180 2.91 1.14 18.38
C ALA A 180 1.97 -0.02 18.71
N ASP A 181 1.34 0.01 19.88
CA ASP A 181 0.38 -1.02 20.31
C ASP A 181 -0.90 -1.03 19.47
N ASP A 182 -1.24 0.10 18.82
CA ASP A 182 -2.46 0.26 18.01
C ASP A 182 -2.21 0.01 16.51
N LEU A 183 -0.96 -0.06 16.06
CA LEU A 183 -0.64 -0.12 14.63
C LEU A 183 -1.27 -1.33 13.94
N ALA A 184 -1.14 -2.51 14.53
CA ALA A 184 -1.71 -3.73 13.97
C ALA A 184 -3.25 -3.66 13.92
N ALA A 185 -3.87 -3.18 15.00
CA ALA A 185 -5.33 -3.05 15.09
C ALA A 185 -5.87 -2.04 14.06
N GLU A 186 -5.18 -0.91 13.83
CA GLU A 186 -5.59 0.08 12.84
C GLU A 186 -5.44 -0.46 11.40
N ALA A 187 -4.34 -1.15 11.08
CA ALA A 187 -4.18 -1.79 9.79
C ALA A 187 -5.26 -2.85 9.53
N GLU A 188 -5.55 -3.69 10.51
CA GLU A 188 -6.62 -4.69 10.42
C GLU A 188 -8.00 -4.04 10.28
N ARG A 189 -8.30 -3.00 11.03
CA ARG A 189 -9.57 -2.26 10.93
C ARG A 189 -9.81 -1.75 9.51
N LEU A 190 -8.78 -1.17 8.88
CA LEU A 190 -8.82 -0.70 7.49
C LEU A 190 -9.02 -1.86 6.52
N ALA A 191 -8.22 -2.93 6.66
CA ALA A 191 -8.31 -4.11 5.82
C ALA A 191 -9.68 -4.81 5.94
N ARG A 192 -10.21 -5.01 7.15
CA ARG A 192 -11.55 -5.58 7.38
C ARG A 192 -12.65 -4.72 6.76
N ARG A 193 -12.54 -3.40 6.86
CA ARG A 193 -13.48 -2.47 6.24
C ARG A 193 -13.48 -2.61 4.72
N ALA A 194 -12.31 -2.74 4.10
CA ALA A 194 -12.17 -2.96 2.67
C ALA A 194 -12.67 -4.36 2.27
N ALA A 195 -12.27 -5.40 3.00
CA ALA A 195 -12.66 -6.78 2.76
C ALA A 195 -14.19 -7.04 2.90
N SER A 196 -14.90 -6.19 3.64
CA SER A 196 -16.37 -6.28 3.75
C SER A 196 -17.13 -5.80 2.50
N ARG A 197 -16.43 -5.19 1.53
CA ARG A 197 -17.03 -4.69 0.28
C ARG A 197 -17.11 -5.80 -0.77
N ASP A 198 -17.92 -5.60 -1.80
CA ASP A 198 -17.93 -6.47 -2.97
C ASP A 198 -16.56 -6.47 -3.66
N PRO A 199 -15.90 -7.63 -3.83
CA PRO A 199 -14.52 -7.67 -4.32
C PRO A 199 -14.38 -7.24 -5.78
N GLU A 200 -15.38 -7.51 -6.61
CA GLU A 200 -15.33 -7.12 -8.03
C GLU A 200 -15.51 -5.60 -8.18
N LEU A 201 -16.42 -5.02 -7.39
CA LEU A 201 -16.62 -3.57 -7.35
C LEU A 201 -15.35 -2.86 -6.84
N VAL A 202 -14.72 -3.41 -5.79
CA VAL A 202 -13.45 -2.88 -5.25
C VAL A 202 -12.35 -2.93 -6.30
N THR A 203 -12.14 -4.08 -6.94
CA THR A 203 -11.12 -4.25 -7.99
C THR A 203 -11.35 -3.26 -9.14
N ARG A 204 -12.59 -3.10 -9.58
CA ARG A 204 -12.94 -2.14 -10.65
C ARG A 204 -12.72 -0.70 -10.22
N THR A 205 -13.08 -0.36 -8.99
CA THR A 205 -12.84 0.98 -8.44
C THR A 205 -11.35 1.29 -8.38
N LYS A 206 -10.52 0.35 -7.90
CA LYS A 206 -9.06 0.50 -7.87
C LYS A 206 -8.47 0.70 -9.28
N ARG A 207 -8.93 -0.08 -10.27
CA ARG A 207 -8.54 0.10 -11.68
C ARG A 207 -8.96 1.48 -12.22
N THR A 208 -10.15 1.94 -11.89
CA THR A 208 -10.63 3.26 -12.29
C THR A 208 -9.74 4.35 -11.69
N MET A 209 -9.39 4.26 -10.40
CA MET A 209 -8.46 5.20 -9.75
C MET A 209 -7.12 5.25 -10.48
N ALA A 210 -6.53 4.10 -10.82
CA ALA A 210 -5.26 4.02 -11.56
C ALA A 210 -5.36 4.63 -12.96
N THR A 211 -6.46 4.36 -13.68
CA THR A 211 -6.68 4.87 -15.05
C THR A 211 -6.92 6.38 -15.05
N THR A 212 -7.75 6.88 -14.14
CA THR A 212 -8.06 8.33 -14.05
C THR A 212 -6.86 9.13 -13.57
N ALA A 213 -5.94 8.56 -12.80
CA ALA A 213 -4.70 9.23 -12.41
C ALA A 213 -3.78 9.58 -13.59
N ALA A 214 -3.97 8.95 -14.76
CA ALA A 214 -3.23 9.22 -15.99
C ALA A 214 -3.95 10.19 -16.94
N VAL A 215 -5.09 10.76 -16.51
CA VAL A 215 -5.96 11.59 -17.35
C VAL A 215 -5.98 13.02 -16.83
N ASP A 216 -5.65 13.99 -17.69
CA ASP A 216 -5.63 15.43 -17.35
C ASP A 216 -6.97 16.12 -17.63
N GLN A 217 -7.87 15.49 -18.39
CA GLN A 217 -9.14 16.08 -18.78
C GLN A 217 -10.31 15.55 -17.93
N PRO A 218 -10.99 16.41 -17.15
CA PRO A 218 -12.12 16.00 -16.30
C PRO A 218 -13.22 15.27 -17.07
N ALA A 219 -13.52 15.69 -18.29
CA ALA A 219 -14.54 15.06 -19.13
C ALA A 219 -14.19 13.59 -19.47
N THR A 220 -12.91 13.31 -19.73
CA THR A 220 -12.44 11.93 -19.99
C THR A 220 -12.51 11.09 -18.73
N ALA A 221 -12.08 11.62 -17.57
CA ALA A 221 -12.21 10.93 -16.28
C ALA A 221 -13.68 10.58 -15.98
N MET A 222 -14.61 11.54 -16.17
CA MET A 222 -16.05 11.31 -16.00
C MET A 222 -16.59 10.17 -16.88
N GLN A 223 -16.12 10.04 -18.13
CA GLN A 223 -16.56 8.95 -19.02
C GLN A 223 -16.05 7.58 -18.52
N LEU A 224 -14.82 7.50 -18.02
CA LEU A 224 -14.27 6.27 -17.43
C LEU A 224 -15.07 5.86 -16.18
N GLU A 225 -15.35 6.79 -15.30
CA GLU A 225 -16.15 6.57 -14.09
C GLU A 225 -17.59 6.20 -14.43
N LEU A 226 -18.22 6.85 -15.42
CA LEU A 226 -19.57 6.56 -15.87
C LEU A 226 -19.70 5.13 -16.40
N ALA A 227 -18.71 4.65 -17.15
CA ALA A 227 -18.69 3.28 -17.64
C ALA A 227 -18.65 2.26 -16.49
N ALA A 228 -17.80 2.51 -15.48
CA ALA A 228 -17.72 1.68 -14.29
C ALA A 228 -18.99 1.74 -13.44
N GLN A 229 -19.59 2.93 -13.32
CA GLN A 229 -20.82 3.14 -12.56
C GLN A 229 -22.02 2.43 -13.22
N ARG A 230 -22.21 2.54 -14.53
CA ARG A 230 -23.27 1.84 -15.28
C ARG A 230 -23.17 0.34 -15.05
N TRP A 231 -21.98 -0.22 -15.23
CA TRP A 231 -21.75 -1.63 -14.98
C TRP A 231 -22.19 -2.03 -13.55
N SER A 232 -21.84 -1.23 -12.53
CA SER A 232 -22.21 -1.55 -11.14
C SER A 232 -23.71 -1.47 -10.89
N MET A 233 -24.42 -0.56 -11.56
CA MET A 233 -25.88 -0.40 -11.43
C MET A 233 -26.67 -1.54 -12.07
N GLU A 234 -26.12 -2.24 -13.05
CA GLU A 234 -26.73 -3.40 -13.71
C GLU A 234 -26.63 -4.69 -12.88
N ARG A 235 -25.83 -4.69 -11.80
CA ARG A 235 -25.61 -5.86 -10.97
C ARG A 235 -26.74 -6.10 -9.97
N PRO A 236 -27.10 -7.38 -9.71
CA PRO A 236 -28.11 -7.73 -8.68
C PRO A 236 -27.75 -7.20 -7.28
N GLU A 237 -26.47 -7.19 -6.93
CA GLU A 237 -25.95 -6.73 -5.63
C GLU A 237 -26.26 -5.24 -5.39
N PHE A 238 -26.23 -4.41 -6.44
CA PHE A 238 -26.63 -3.01 -6.35
C PHE A 238 -28.11 -2.87 -5.97
N GLN A 239 -28.99 -3.63 -6.65
CA GLN A 239 -30.42 -3.59 -6.39
C GLN A 239 -30.75 -4.07 -4.96
N ALA A 240 -30.09 -5.13 -4.50
CA ALA A 240 -30.25 -5.64 -3.13
C ALA A 240 -29.80 -4.60 -2.10
N SER A 241 -28.60 -4.01 -2.27
CA SER A 241 -28.05 -2.99 -1.36
C SER A 241 -28.91 -1.73 -1.30
N LEU A 242 -29.46 -1.31 -2.45
CA LEU A 242 -30.35 -0.14 -2.53
C LEU A 242 -31.69 -0.41 -1.85
N GLY A 243 -32.23 -1.64 -1.99
CA GLY A 243 -33.42 -2.08 -1.29
C GLY A 243 -33.26 -2.03 0.25
N GLU A 244 -32.15 -2.59 0.75
CA GLU A 244 -31.82 -2.55 2.19
C GLU A 244 -31.63 -1.12 2.70
N LEU A 245 -31.01 -0.23 1.92
CA LEU A 245 -30.85 1.17 2.27
C LEU A 245 -32.19 1.86 2.37
N ARG A 246 -33.09 1.67 1.40
CA ARG A 246 -34.44 2.22 1.42
C ARG A 246 -35.22 1.77 2.65
N ASP A 247 -35.15 0.49 3.01
CA ASP A 247 -35.86 -0.07 4.16
C ASP A 247 -35.30 0.47 5.48
N ARG A 248 -33.99 0.72 5.58
CA ARG A 248 -33.38 1.40 6.72
C ARG A 248 -33.80 2.85 6.86
N LEU A 249 -33.88 3.58 5.75
CA LEU A 249 -34.30 5.00 5.75
C LEU A 249 -35.79 5.16 5.99
N GLY A 250 -36.63 4.20 5.58
CA GLY A 250 -38.07 4.20 5.79
C GLY A 250 -38.52 3.82 7.21
N ARG A 251 -37.64 3.28 8.06
CA ARG A 251 -37.94 3.02 9.49
C ARG A 251 -37.90 4.34 10.27
N PRO A 252 -39.01 4.73 10.94
CA PRO A 252 -38.99 5.91 11.80
C PRO A 252 -37.89 5.72 12.86
N ARG A 253 -37.06 6.72 13.05
CA ARG A 253 -36.13 6.75 14.19
C ARG A 253 -36.96 6.60 15.44
N GLY A 254 -36.89 5.44 16.08
CA GLY A 254 -37.57 5.20 17.36
C GLY A 254 -37.18 6.32 18.30
N ALA A 255 -38.19 6.97 18.88
CA ALA A 255 -38.02 7.87 20.00
C ALA A 255 -37.41 7.05 21.13
N GLY A 256 -36.08 7.16 21.29
CA GLY A 256 -35.36 6.66 22.43
C GLY A 256 -35.75 7.54 23.61
N GLY A 257 -36.50 6.96 24.55
CA GLY A 257 -36.71 7.52 25.85
C GLY A 257 -35.44 7.47 26.72
#